data_02f1cd04ae5e7fe7caaf9a46a3d585c4
#
_entry.id   02f1cd04ae5e7fe7caaf9a46a3d585c4
#
_cell.length_a   1.000
_cell.length_b   1.000
_cell.length_c   1.000
_cell.angle_alpha   90.00
_cell.angle_beta   90.00
_cell.angle_gamma   90.00
#
_symmetry.space_group_name_H-M   'P 1'
#
loop_
_entity.id
_entity.type
_entity.pdbx_description
1 polymer ?
#
loop_
_entity_poly.entity_id
_entity_poly.type
_entity_poly.pdbx_seq_one_letter_code
_entity_poly.pdbx_strand_id
1 'polypeptide(L)'
;MEGITKSIRYALRKHGRDAALEDLRCFAGPPLVDKFMEVYGVTREEAEQLVTDFRERYVPIGVYESSPFPGIRELLEALRAAGKKTAVATSKPQPLAELLLERAGLRELFDVVVGSGGGVNNDAKWQIVTRAMELCGAKPENCVLVGDTKYDVEGARKCGIPCIGVRWGYAAEGELEAAGALAVAETVEEVKAMIKAGDSK
;
A
#
# COMPACT_ATOMS: atom_id res chain seq x y z
N MET A 1 -4.25 -7.68 -6.33
CA MET A 1 -5.46 -8.15 -5.60
C MET A 1 -5.51 -9.67 -5.53
N GLU A 2 -5.45 -10.36 -6.64
CA GLU A 2 -5.67 -11.80 -6.75
C GLU A 2 -4.81 -12.64 -5.78
N GLY A 3 -3.52 -12.36 -5.68
CA GLY A 3 -2.63 -13.05 -4.75
C GLY A 3 -3.01 -12.91 -3.28
N ILE A 4 -3.53 -11.73 -2.88
CA ILE A 4 -4.00 -11.50 -1.51
C ILE A 4 -5.26 -12.33 -1.26
N THR A 5 -6.31 -12.14 -2.07
CA THR A 5 -7.60 -12.81 -1.84
C THR A 5 -7.51 -14.33 -1.90
N LYS A 6 -6.74 -14.88 -2.85
CA LYS A 6 -6.48 -16.32 -2.92
C LYS A 6 -5.71 -16.84 -1.69
N SER A 7 -4.78 -16.07 -1.15
CA SER A 7 -4.01 -16.48 0.02
C SER A 7 -4.82 -16.34 1.32
N ILE A 8 -5.70 -15.36 1.43
CA ILE A 8 -6.69 -15.28 2.52
C ILE A 8 -7.62 -16.50 2.47
N ARG A 9 -8.17 -16.81 1.28
CA ARG A 9 -9.04 -18.00 1.11
C ARG A 9 -8.32 -19.30 1.46
N TYR A 10 -7.05 -19.43 1.11
CA TYR A 10 -6.22 -20.57 1.50
C TYR A 10 -6.12 -20.71 3.02
N ALA A 11 -5.82 -19.62 3.74
CA ALA A 11 -5.76 -19.62 5.20
C ALA A 11 -7.12 -20.02 5.82
N LEU A 12 -8.21 -19.42 5.35
CA LEU A 12 -9.56 -19.75 5.82
C LEU A 12 -9.89 -21.23 5.66
N ARG A 13 -9.56 -21.82 4.51
CA ARG A 13 -9.83 -23.24 4.22
C ARG A 13 -9.09 -24.19 5.15
N LYS A 14 -7.88 -23.86 5.59
CA LYS A 14 -7.16 -24.64 6.61
C LYS A 14 -7.91 -24.69 7.95
N HIS A 15 -8.74 -23.67 8.22
CA HIS A 15 -9.57 -23.58 9.44
C HIS A 15 -11.04 -23.94 9.18
N GLY A 16 -11.33 -24.70 8.11
CA GLY A 16 -12.68 -25.18 7.79
C GLY A 16 -13.66 -24.08 7.35
N ARG A 17 -13.17 -22.88 6.97
CA ARG A 17 -13.97 -21.75 6.49
C ARG A 17 -13.72 -21.54 5.00
N ASP A 18 -14.66 -20.92 4.30
CA ASP A 18 -14.49 -20.47 2.90
C ASP A 18 -15.23 -19.16 2.69
N ALA A 19 -14.81 -18.41 1.67
CA ALA A 19 -15.46 -17.16 1.24
C ALA A 19 -15.22 -16.93 -0.26
N ALA A 20 -16.10 -16.18 -0.90
CA ALA A 20 -15.88 -15.75 -2.27
C ALA A 20 -14.71 -14.75 -2.34
N LEU A 21 -13.96 -14.76 -3.46
CA LEU A 21 -12.78 -13.89 -3.58
C LEU A 21 -13.14 -12.41 -3.55
N GLU A 22 -14.34 -12.07 -4.00
CA GLU A 22 -14.88 -10.72 -3.98
C GLU A 22 -15.03 -10.18 -2.56
N ASP A 23 -15.51 -11.01 -1.63
CA ASP A 23 -15.72 -10.64 -0.22
C ASP A 23 -14.39 -10.43 0.51
N LEU A 24 -13.32 -11.04 0.02
CA LEU A 24 -11.99 -10.96 0.61
C LEU A 24 -11.18 -9.72 0.17
N ARG A 25 -11.75 -8.86 -0.68
CA ARG A 25 -11.09 -7.63 -1.14
C ARG A 25 -10.83 -6.65 0.01
N CYS A 26 -11.67 -6.66 1.04
CA CYS A 26 -11.52 -5.83 2.23
C CYS A 26 -10.24 -6.11 3.06
N PHE A 27 -9.53 -7.21 2.78
CA PHE A 27 -8.25 -7.53 3.41
C PHE A 27 -7.05 -6.83 2.75
N ALA A 28 -7.26 -6.13 1.62
CA ALA A 28 -6.19 -5.35 1.01
C ALA A 28 -6.11 -3.96 1.68
N GLY A 29 -4.94 -3.63 2.22
CA GLY A 29 -4.66 -2.35 2.87
C GLY A 29 -4.56 -2.43 4.40
N PRO A 30 -5.58 -2.91 5.15
CA PRO A 30 -5.51 -2.95 6.60
C PRO A 30 -4.52 -4.01 7.14
N PRO A 31 -4.07 -3.87 8.41
CA PRO A 31 -3.36 -4.92 9.10
C PRO A 31 -4.19 -6.20 9.16
N LEU A 32 -3.63 -7.31 8.69
CA LEU A 32 -4.38 -8.57 8.50
C LEU A 32 -4.94 -9.13 9.81
N VAL A 33 -4.18 -9.05 10.92
CA VAL A 33 -4.63 -9.54 12.24
C VAL A 33 -5.92 -8.83 12.64
N ASP A 34 -5.91 -7.50 12.61
CA ASP A 34 -7.08 -6.70 13.02
C ASP A 34 -8.26 -6.96 12.08
N LYS A 35 -7.98 -7.14 10.78
CA LYS A 35 -9.03 -7.41 9.79
C LYS A 35 -9.64 -8.81 9.94
N PHE A 36 -8.86 -9.83 10.29
CA PHE A 36 -9.42 -11.15 10.62
C PHE A 36 -10.30 -11.10 11.87
N MET A 37 -9.88 -10.38 12.91
CA MET A 37 -10.69 -10.18 14.12
C MET A 37 -11.99 -9.44 13.81
N GLU A 38 -11.94 -8.38 13.01
CA GLU A 38 -13.12 -7.59 12.61
C GLU A 38 -14.13 -8.41 11.80
N VAL A 39 -13.66 -9.12 10.77
CA VAL A 39 -14.55 -9.80 9.81
C VAL A 39 -15.07 -11.15 10.35
N TYR A 40 -14.24 -11.88 11.06
CA TYR A 40 -14.59 -13.26 11.48
C TYR A 40 -14.82 -13.41 12.98
N GLY A 41 -14.66 -12.34 13.78
CA GLY A 41 -14.86 -12.39 15.24
C GLY A 41 -13.91 -13.34 15.96
N VAL A 42 -12.76 -13.65 15.36
CA VAL A 42 -11.75 -14.56 15.93
C VAL A 42 -10.91 -13.86 17.00
N THR A 43 -10.30 -14.64 17.89
CA THR A 43 -9.33 -14.11 18.85
C THR A 43 -8.08 -13.61 18.16
N ARG A 44 -7.27 -12.80 18.84
CA ARG A 44 -5.97 -12.34 18.30
C ARG A 44 -5.05 -13.50 17.96
N GLU A 45 -4.99 -14.52 18.82
CA GLU A 45 -4.16 -15.71 18.61
C GLU A 45 -4.59 -16.48 17.35
N GLU A 46 -5.89 -16.67 17.14
CA GLU A 46 -6.43 -17.28 15.92
C GLU A 46 -6.15 -16.43 14.67
N ALA A 47 -6.27 -15.11 14.80
CA ALA A 47 -5.96 -14.18 13.69
C ALA A 47 -4.48 -14.23 13.32
N GLU A 48 -3.57 -14.31 14.29
CA GLU A 48 -2.12 -14.46 14.06
C GLU A 48 -1.79 -15.79 13.37
N GLN A 49 -2.50 -16.87 13.74
CA GLN A 49 -2.37 -18.15 13.04
C GLN A 49 -2.87 -18.06 11.60
N LEU A 50 -4.02 -17.42 11.35
CA LEU A 50 -4.53 -17.18 9.99
C LEU A 50 -3.54 -16.34 9.14
N VAL A 51 -2.86 -15.37 9.74
CA VAL A 51 -1.81 -14.60 9.04
C VAL A 51 -0.59 -15.47 8.73
N THR A 52 -0.24 -16.40 9.61
CA THR A 52 0.83 -17.37 9.36
C THR A 52 0.47 -18.26 8.16
N ASP A 53 -0.72 -18.82 8.15
CA ASP A 53 -1.23 -19.65 7.05
C ASP A 53 -1.39 -18.86 5.74
N PHE A 54 -1.83 -17.61 5.81
CA PHE A 54 -1.82 -16.70 4.66
C PHE A 54 -0.43 -16.58 4.05
N ARG A 55 0.61 -16.39 4.88
CA ARG A 55 1.99 -16.21 4.43
C ARG A 55 2.55 -17.48 3.77
N GLU A 56 2.14 -18.67 4.17
CA GLU A 56 2.54 -19.94 3.55
C GLU A 56 2.24 -19.98 2.04
N ARG A 57 1.11 -19.41 1.62
CA ARG A 57 0.77 -19.32 0.20
C ARG A 57 1.22 -18.00 -0.43
N TYR A 58 1.07 -16.90 0.32
CA TYR A 58 1.31 -15.57 -0.25
C TYR A 58 2.78 -15.38 -0.65
N VAL A 59 3.72 -15.77 0.20
CA VAL A 59 5.15 -15.57 -0.07
C VAL A 59 5.64 -16.37 -1.28
N PRO A 60 5.40 -17.69 -1.41
CA PRO A 60 5.90 -18.45 -2.55
C PRO A 60 5.06 -18.31 -3.84
N ILE A 61 3.79 -17.91 -3.74
CA ILE A 61 2.86 -17.93 -4.90
C ILE A 61 2.15 -16.59 -5.05
N GLY A 62 1.40 -16.15 -4.03
CA GLY A 62 0.49 -15.02 -4.12
C GLY A 62 1.17 -13.70 -4.46
N VAL A 63 2.40 -13.51 -3.99
CA VAL A 63 3.21 -12.34 -4.31
C VAL A 63 3.43 -12.19 -5.82
N TYR A 64 3.46 -13.29 -6.54
CA TYR A 64 3.67 -13.32 -7.99
C TYR A 64 2.38 -13.14 -8.81
N GLU A 65 1.23 -13.17 -8.15
CA GLU A 65 -0.09 -12.95 -8.76
C GLU A 65 -0.46 -11.45 -8.71
N SER A 66 0.53 -10.57 -8.93
CA SER A 66 0.35 -9.11 -8.96
C SER A 66 1.17 -8.49 -10.08
N SER A 67 0.67 -7.40 -10.64
CA SER A 67 1.35 -6.59 -11.64
C SER A 67 1.20 -5.10 -11.29
N PRO A 68 2.12 -4.25 -11.73
CA PRO A 68 1.95 -2.81 -11.64
C PRO A 68 0.69 -2.35 -12.39
N PHE A 69 0.07 -1.28 -11.93
CA PHE A 69 -0.96 -0.62 -12.71
C PHE A 69 -0.36 0.00 -13.98
N PRO A 70 -1.11 0.02 -15.10
CA PRO A 70 -0.66 0.66 -16.33
C PRO A 70 -0.28 2.13 -16.11
N GLY A 71 0.77 2.62 -16.77
CA GLY A 71 1.22 4.00 -16.70
C GLY A 71 2.13 4.34 -15.50
N ILE A 72 2.29 3.44 -14.51
CA ILE A 72 3.12 3.71 -13.31
C ILE A 72 4.60 3.89 -13.68
N ARG A 73 5.12 3.09 -14.60
CA ARG A 73 6.51 3.24 -15.07
C ARG A 73 6.74 4.61 -15.67
N GLU A 74 5.89 4.99 -16.59
CA GLU A 74 5.94 6.27 -17.32
C GLU A 74 5.81 7.47 -16.38
N LEU A 75 4.98 7.33 -15.33
CA LEU A 75 4.88 8.34 -14.26
C LEU A 75 6.21 8.48 -13.50
N LEU A 76 6.78 7.37 -13.04
CA LEU A 76 8.03 7.37 -12.27
C LEU A 76 9.20 7.92 -13.10
N GLU A 77 9.32 7.52 -14.36
CA GLU A 77 10.33 8.05 -15.29
C GLU A 77 10.17 9.56 -15.50
N ALA A 78 8.93 10.03 -15.64
CA ALA A 78 8.66 11.46 -15.80
C ALA A 78 8.98 12.27 -14.51
N LEU A 79 8.69 11.72 -13.32
CA LEU A 79 9.04 12.35 -12.05
C LEU A 79 10.57 12.42 -11.86
N ARG A 80 11.27 11.34 -12.18
CA ARG A 80 12.73 11.30 -12.15
C ARG A 80 13.37 12.31 -13.13
N ALA A 81 12.85 12.40 -14.37
CA ALA A 81 13.29 13.38 -15.34
C ALA A 81 13.05 14.83 -14.88
N ALA A 82 12.03 15.06 -14.05
CA ALA A 82 11.76 16.35 -13.41
C ALA A 82 12.59 16.59 -12.13
N GLY A 83 13.56 15.72 -11.81
CA GLY A 83 14.41 15.85 -10.62
C GLY A 83 13.69 15.54 -9.29
N LYS A 84 12.52 14.91 -9.33
CA LYS A 84 11.79 14.50 -8.13
C LYS A 84 12.37 13.24 -7.55
N LYS A 85 12.50 13.21 -6.23
CA LYS A 85 12.76 11.97 -5.50
C LYS A 85 11.48 11.18 -5.33
N THR A 86 11.58 9.88 -5.54
CA THR A 86 10.45 8.96 -5.39
C THR A 86 10.75 7.90 -4.32
N ALA A 87 9.78 7.64 -3.46
CA ALA A 87 9.90 6.65 -2.41
C ALA A 87 8.69 5.74 -2.34
N VAL A 88 8.92 4.47 -1.99
CA VAL A 88 7.86 3.55 -1.56
C VAL A 88 7.76 3.57 -0.04
N ALA A 89 6.53 3.76 0.47
CA ALA A 89 6.19 3.63 1.90
C ALA A 89 5.04 2.63 2.04
N THR A 90 5.35 1.37 2.34
CA THR A 90 4.36 0.28 2.30
C THR A 90 4.29 -0.50 3.61
N SER A 91 3.08 -0.94 3.99
CA SER A 91 2.87 -1.87 5.11
C SER A 91 3.33 -3.30 4.80
N LYS A 92 3.76 -3.60 3.56
CA LYS A 92 4.40 -4.88 3.25
C LYS A 92 5.75 -5.00 3.97
N PRO A 93 6.14 -6.21 4.40
CA PRO A 93 7.51 -6.45 4.89
C PRO A 93 8.57 -6.00 3.89
N GLN A 94 9.64 -5.36 4.37
CA GLN A 94 10.71 -4.80 3.54
C GLN A 94 11.23 -5.78 2.46
N PRO A 95 11.59 -7.04 2.77
CA PRO A 95 12.12 -7.96 1.75
C PRO A 95 11.09 -8.25 0.64
N LEU A 96 9.81 -8.25 1.00
CA LEU A 96 8.73 -8.52 0.07
C LEU A 96 8.45 -7.33 -0.85
N ALA A 97 8.56 -6.11 -0.32
CA ALA A 97 8.45 -4.88 -1.11
C ALA A 97 9.57 -4.80 -2.16
N GLU A 98 10.81 -5.04 -1.76
CA GLU A 98 11.97 -5.06 -2.66
C GLU A 98 11.79 -6.11 -3.77
N LEU A 99 11.47 -7.36 -3.41
CA LEU A 99 11.25 -8.44 -4.37
C LEU A 99 10.18 -8.08 -5.42
N LEU A 100 9.06 -7.49 -4.98
CA LEU A 100 7.98 -7.10 -5.90
C LEU A 100 8.41 -6.01 -6.88
N LEU A 101 9.13 -5.01 -6.39
CA LEU A 101 9.63 -3.90 -7.21
C LEU A 101 10.68 -4.35 -8.22
N GLU A 102 11.60 -5.24 -7.81
CA GLU A 102 12.58 -5.86 -8.71
C GLU A 102 11.89 -6.64 -9.83
N ARG A 103 10.94 -7.50 -9.49
CA ARG A 103 10.18 -8.27 -10.47
C ARG A 103 9.36 -7.42 -11.43
N ALA A 104 8.81 -6.32 -10.93
CA ALA A 104 8.09 -5.34 -11.76
C ALA A 104 9.04 -4.52 -12.64
N GLY A 105 10.35 -4.61 -12.42
CA GLY A 105 11.36 -3.78 -13.06
C GLY A 105 11.24 -2.31 -12.67
N LEU A 106 10.66 -2.01 -11.49
CA LEU A 106 10.41 -0.65 -11.01
C LEU A 106 11.39 -0.21 -9.92
N ARG A 107 12.17 -1.15 -9.32
CA ARG A 107 13.04 -0.86 -8.18
C ARG A 107 14.01 0.29 -8.45
N GLU A 108 14.61 0.31 -9.61
CA GLU A 108 15.58 1.33 -10.07
C GLU A 108 14.98 2.74 -10.20
N LEU A 109 13.65 2.84 -10.27
CA LEU A 109 12.94 4.11 -10.41
C LEU A 109 12.65 4.76 -9.06
N PHE A 110 12.85 4.05 -7.95
CA PHE A 110 12.69 4.56 -6.60
C PHE A 110 14.03 4.84 -5.92
N ASP A 111 14.19 6.04 -5.36
CA ASP A 111 15.36 6.42 -4.57
C ASP A 111 15.38 5.68 -3.23
N VAL A 112 14.20 5.49 -2.63
CA VAL A 112 14.03 4.88 -1.31
C VAL A 112 12.87 3.89 -1.33
N VAL A 113 13.04 2.75 -0.66
CA VAL A 113 11.98 1.79 -0.39
C VAL A 113 11.93 1.53 1.10
N VAL A 114 10.78 1.78 1.71
CA VAL A 114 10.51 1.51 3.13
C VAL A 114 9.30 0.61 3.26
N GLY A 115 9.55 -0.60 3.70
CA GLY A 115 8.54 -1.56 4.12
C GLY A 115 8.39 -1.59 5.64
N SER A 116 7.40 -2.33 6.14
CA SER A 116 7.28 -2.61 7.56
C SER A 116 8.39 -3.56 8.05
N GLY A 117 8.68 -3.56 9.36
CA GLY A 117 9.66 -4.44 9.99
C GLY A 117 9.31 -5.94 9.96
N GLY A 118 8.16 -6.33 9.41
CA GLY A 118 7.79 -7.73 9.17
C GLY A 118 7.34 -8.52 10.40
N GLY A 119 7.18 -7.89 11.55
CA GLY A 119 6.62 -8.51 12.76
C GLY A 119 5.10 -8.73 12.65
N VAL A 120 4.52 -9.35 13.67
CA VAL A 120 3.07 -9.52 13.80
C VAL A 120 2.38 -8.15 13.96
N ASN A 121 3.06 -7.21 14.62
CA ASN A 121 2.64 -5.81 14.71
C ASN A 121 3.33 -5.02 13.60
N ASN A 122 2.61 -4.72 12.55
CA ASN A 122 3.09 -3.84 11.49
C ASN A 122 3.28 -2.41 12.02
N ASP A 123 4.34 -1.75 11.54
CA ASP A 123 4.51 -0.32 11.78
C ASP A 123 3.27 0.44 11.29
N ALA A 124 2.83 1.44 12.04
CA ALA A 124 1.76 2.31 11.58
C ALA A 124 2.20 3.07 10.32
N LYS A 125 1.26 3.34 9.41
CA LYS A 125 1.56 3.97 8.11
C LYS A 125 2.40 5.25 8.25
N TRP A 126 2.09 6.10 9.23
CA TRP A 126 2.82 7.35 9.46
C TRP A 126 4.30 7.12 9.83
N GLN A 127 4.63 6.04 10.55
CA GLN A 127 6.02 5.72 10.92
C GLN A 127 6.84 5.34 9.68
N ILE A 128 6.23 4.58 8.77
CA ILE A 128 6.85 4.18 7.49
C ILE A 128 7.06 5.41 6.61
N VAL A 129 6.06 6.29 6.52
CA VAL A 129 6.13 7.54 5.74
C VAL A 129 7.20 8.47 6.31
N THR A 130 7.25 8.67 7.64
CA THR A 130 8.28 9.49 8.29
C THR A 130 9.68 8.97 7.93
N ARG A 131 9.91 7.66 8.05
CA ARG A 131 11.21 7.06 7.73
C ARG A 131 11.56 7.22 6.24
N ALA A 132 10.59 7.13 5.33
CA ALA A 132 10.83 7.37 3.91
C ALA A 132 11.24 8.81 3.64
N MET A 133 10.60 9.79 4.28
CA MET A 133 10.96 11.21 4.20
C MET A 133 12.37 11.49 4.72
N GLU A 134 12.72 10.93 5.88
CA GLU A 134 14.06 11.05 6.49
C GLU A 134 15.15 10.51 5.54
N LEU A 135 14.94 9.32 4.98
CA LEU A 135 15.88 8.70 4.05
C LEU A 135 16.00 9.48 2.72
N CYS A 136 14.95 10.13 2.28
CA CYS A 136 14.98 11.06 1.14
C CYS A 136 15.63 12.40 1.50
N GLY A 137 15.84 12.72 2.77
CA GLY A 137 16.25 14.05 3.23
C GLY A 137 15.21 15.12 2.88
N ALA A 138 13.93 14.76 2.88
CA ALA A 138 12.82 15.61 2.45
C ALA A 138 12.09 16.21 3.65
N LYS A 139 11.65 17.47 3.51
CA LYS A 139 10.83 18.16 4.51
C LYS A 139 9.35 18.00 4.17
N PRO A 140 8.43 17.98 5.16
CA PRO A 140 7.01 17.81 4.93
C PRO A 140 6.40 18.74 3.87
N GLU A 141 6.80 20.00 3.85
CA GLU A 141 6.31 21.01 2.90
C GLU A 141 6.64 20.69 1.43
N ASN A 142 7.59 19.79 1.18
CA ASN A 142 8.04 19.38 -0.15
C ASN A 142 7.62 17.94 -0.50
N CYS A 143 6.71 17.35 0.27
CA CYS A 143 6.29 15.98 0.12
C CYS A 143 4.80 15.87 -0.22
N VAL A 144 4.46 14.86 -0.99
CA VAL A 144 3.09 14.40 -1.21
C VAL A 144 3.09 12.87 -1.16
N LEU A 145 2.09 12.29 -0.48
CA LEU A 145 1.84 10.86 -0.54
C LEU A 145 0.82 10.58 -1.64
N VAL A 146 1.04 9.54 -2.42
CA VAL A 146 0.04 8.96 -3.33
C VAL A 146 -0.38 7.62 -2.76
N GLY A 147 -1.67 7.44 -2.49
CA GLY A 147 -2.16 6.24 -1.83
C GLY A 147 -3.59 5.87 -2.22
N ASP A 148 -3.98 4.65 -1.91
CA ASP A 148 -5.23 4.06 -2.39
C ASP A 148 -6.19 3.66 -1.26
N THR A 149 -5.87 3.98 -0.01
CA THR A 149 -6.73 3.67 1.15
C THR A 149 -6.78 4.83 2.15
N LYS A 150 -7.79 4.83 3.03
CA LYS A 150 -7.87 5.77 4.16
C LYS A 150 -6.62 5.74 5.05
N TYR A 151 -5.94 4.60 5.17
CA TYR A 151 -4.72 4.48 5.97
C TYR A 151 -3.58 5.33 5.42
N ASP A 152 -3.52 5.49 4.08
CA ASP A 152 -2.56 6.37 3.42
C ASP A 152 -2.86 7.82 3.74
N VAL A 153 -4.13 8.23 3.62
CA VAL A 153 -4.59 9.59 3.91
C VAL A 153 -4.34 9.95 5.37
N GLU A 154 -4.72 9.08 6.31
CA GLU A 154 -4.50 9.26 7.74
C GLU A 154 -3.00 9.29 8.10
N GLY A 155 -2.21 8.42 7.46
CA GLY A 155 -0.76 8.38 7.63
C GLY A 155 -0.08 9.66 7.15
N ALA A 156 -0.43 10.15 5.96
CA ALA A 156 0.04 11.42 5.42
C ALA A 156 -0.31 12.59 6.33
N ARG A 157 -1.55 12.68 6.80
CA ARG A 157 -2.03 13.72 7.72
C ARG A 157 -1.21 13.75 9.02
N LYS A 158 -0.90 12.59 9.60
CA LYS A 158 -0.05 12.50 10.81
C LYS A 158 1.38 12.97 10.58
N CYS A 159 1.87 12.87 9.34
CA CYS A 159 3.19 13.37 8.94
C CYS A 159 3.16 14.85 8.51
N GLY A 160 2.00 15.51 8.49
CA GLY A 160 1.86 16.89 8.03
C GLY A 160 2.04 17.06 6.52
N ILE A 161 1.80 16.03 5.72
CA ILE A 161 1.91 16.05 4.25
C ILE A 161 0.54 15.82 3.60
N PRO A 162 0.28 16.39 2.40
CA PRO A 162 -0.93 16.07 1.65
C PRO A 162 -0.91 14.65 1.11
N CYS A 163 -2.11 14.08 0.88
CA CYS A 163 -2.29 12.81 0.21
C CYS A 163 -3.16 12.99 -1.04
N ILE A 164 -2.68 12.54 -2.18
CA ILE A 164 -3.47 12.33 -3.39
C ILE A 164 -3.98 10.89 -3.36
N GLY A 165 -5.30 10.74 -3.28
CA GLY A 165 -5.94 9.44 -3.40
C GLY A 165 -5.96 8.94 -4.84
N VAL A 166 -5.99 7.61 -5.04
CA VAL A 166 -6.13 7.02 -6.39
C VAL A 166 -7.31 6.05 -6.43
N ARG A 167 -8.18 6.20 -7.45
CA ARG A 167 -9.45 5.46 -7.54
C ARG A 167 -9.27 4.01 -7.99
N TRP A 168 -8.21 3.70 -8.72
CA TRP A 168 -7.91 2.35 -9.21
C TRP A 168 -7.36 1.39 -8.14
N GLY A 169 -7.26 1.84 -6.89
CA GLY A 169 -6.78 1.04 -5.76
C GLY A 169 -7.88 0.26 -5.04
N TYR A 170 -7.84 0.24 -3.72
CA TYR A 170 -8.66 -0.65 -2.88
C TYR A 170 -9.66 0.07 -1.98
N ALA A 171 -9.67 1.40 -1.94
CA ALA A 171 -10.64 2.17 -1.18
C ALA A 171 -12.08 1.91 -1.66
N ALA A 172 -13.01 1.90 -0.73
CA ALA A 172 -14.43 1.97 -1.06
C ALA A 172 -14.77 3.34 -1.67
N GLU A 173 -15.90 3.41 -2.36
CA GLU A 173 -16.39 4.68 -2.91
C GLU A 173 -16.57 5.73 -1.80
N GLY A 174 -16.03 6.92 -2.00
CA GLY A 174 -16.08 8.02 -1.03
C GLY A 174 -15.14 7.88 0.18
N GLU A 175 -14.43 6.76 0.35
CA GLU A 175 -13.55 6.53 1.51
C GLU A 175 -12.37 7.51 1.56
N LEU A 176 -11.75 7.78 0.42
CA LEU A 176 -10.59 8.67 0.34
C LEU A 176 -10.96 10.12 0.64
N GLU A 177 -12.10 10.57 0.11
CA GLU A 177 -12.65 11.90 0.36
C GLU A 177 -13.03 12.06 1.84
N ALA A 178 -13.74 11.09 2.40
CA ALA A 178 -14.14 11.09 3.80
C ALA A 178 -12.93 11.08 4.75
N ALA A 179 -11.82 10.44 4.37
CA ALA A 179 -10.57 10.46 5.13
C ALA A 179 -9.82 11.80 5.02
N GLY A 180 -10.18 12.66 4.06
CA GLY A 180 -9.58 13.99 3.86
C GLY A 180 -8.41 14.00 2.87
N ALA A 181 -8.45 13.18 1.82
CA ALA A 181 -7.50 13.28 0.71
C ALA A 181 -7.55 14.69 0.10
N LEU A 182 -6.37 15.23 -0.27
CA LEU A 182 -6.26 16.54 -0.93
C LEU A 182 -7.04 16.58 -2.24
N ALA A 183 -6.96 15.49 -2.99
CA ALA A 183 -7.67 15.24 -4.23
C ALA A 183 -7.72 13.72 -4.46
N VAL A 184 -8.61 13.26 -5.33
CA VAL A 184 -8.68 11.86 -5.77
C VAL A 184 -8.53 11.84 -7.29
N ALA A 185 -7.52 11.10 -7.77
CA ALA A 185 -7.22 10.95 -9.18
C ALA A 185 -7.90 9.70 -9.75
N GLU A 186 -8.49 9.82 -10.93
CA GLU A 186 -9.08 8.71 -11.67
C GLU A 186 -8.04 8.01 -12.56
N THR A 187 -6.98 8.72 -12.96
CA THR A 187 -5.93 8.22 -13.85
C THR A 187 -4.53 8.56 -13.36
N VAL A 188 -3.54 7.83 -13.87
CA VAL A 188 -2.12 8.10 -13.57
C VAL A 188 -1.69 9.47 -14.12
N GLU A 189 -2.25 9.89 -15.25
CA GLU A 189 -2.02 11.19 -15.86
C GLU A 189 -2.50 12.33 -14.95
N GLU A 190 -3.64 12.17 -14.28
CA GLU A 190 -4.13 13.14 -13.28
C GLU A 190 -3.19 13.25 -12.09
N VAL A 191 -2.67 12.13 -11.57
CA VAL A 191 -1.64 12.17 -10.50
C VAL A 191 -0.43 13.00 -10.95
N LYS A 192 0.06 12.75 -12.17
CA LYS A 192 1.18 13.52 -12.75
C LYS A 192 0.88 15.03 -12.86
N ALA A 193 -0.33 15.37 -13.27
CA ALA A 193 -0.76 16.76 -13.37
C ALA A 193 -0.85 17.44 -12.00
N MET A 194 -1.42 16.74 -10.99
CA MET A 194 -1.57 17.25 -9.64
C MET A 194 -0.21 17.49 -8.95
N ILE A 195 0.76 16.57 -9.13
CA ILE A 195 2.11 16.74 -8.59
C ILE A 195 2.79 17.98 -9.21
N LYS A 196 2.68 18.16 -10.53
CA LYS A 196 3.24 19.35 -11.23
C LYS A 196 2.59 20.66 -10.77
N ALA A 197 1.28 20.68 -10.53
CA ALA A 197 0.58 21.87 -10.06
C ALA A 197 1.02 22.28 -8.65
N GLY A 198 1.42 21.32 -7.81
CA GLY A 198 1.98 21.54 -6.47
C GLY A 198 3.34 22.26 -6.49
N ASP A 199 4.12 22.11 -7.56
CA ASP A 199 5.43 22.75 -7.73
C ASP A 199 5.36 24.26 -8.02
N SER A 200 4.17 24.75 -8.38
CA SER A 200 3.97 26.14 -8.81
C SER A 200 3.50 27.06 -7.67
N LYS A 201 3.43 26.55 -6.45
CA LYS A 201 3.05 27.31 -5.24
C LYS A 201 4.22 27.43 -4.29
#